data_133deff3d728de1b107d6ba29ff10bd9
#
_entry.id   133deff3d728de1b107d6ba29ff10bd9
#
_cell.length_a   1.000
_cell.length_b   1.000
_cell.length_c   1.000
_cell.angle_alpha   90.00
_cell.angle_beta   90.00
_cell.angle_gamma   90.00
#
_symmetry.space_group_name_H-M   'P 1'
#
loop_
_entity.id
_entity.type
_entity.pdbx_description
1 polymer ?
#
loop_
_entity_poly.entity_id
_entity_poly.type
_entity_poly.pdbx_seq_one_letter_code
_entity_poly.pdbx_strand_id
1 'polypeptide(L)'
;SRRQRQMCIRDSTMGVPYYMSQMNQFLRSFCSLFNDIMLKGQDLDGNATDYYSFFTGADQVTGEEYVLGKSDKNHGNTTDCGASSYYKLTASNICVSSICVKDSSKLAAQYKADTEEGVDKYKLVEDLAKLKSDTVLFRAGNASGFLKCMISDISIDTQQSTIFSNNYTNIQAALETQRMSVSGVDEDEEALDLIKFQNAYNLSSKMISVMAEVYDK
;
A
#
# COMPACT_ATOMS: atom_id res chain seq x y z
N SER A 1 -19.55 17.34 -9.66
CA SER A 1 -19.68 16.99 -8.23
C SER A 1 -18.41 16.32 -7.72
N ARG A 2 -18.06 16.55 -6.44
CA ARG A 2 -16.82 16.05 -5.81
C ARG A 2 -16.73 14.51 -5.86
N ARG A 3 -17.87 13.80 -5.79
CA ARG A 3 -17.97 12.33 -5.93
C ARG A 3 -17.65 11.85 -7.34
N GLN A 4 -18.08 12.56 -8.38
CA GLN A 4 -17.78 12.19 -9.77
C GLN A 4 -16.30 12.36 -10.12
N ARG A 5 -15.61 13.40 -9.58
CA ARG A 5 -14.17 13.57 -9.76
C ARG A 5 -13.36 12.47 -9.05
N GLN A 6 -13.77 12.06 -7.86
CA GLN A 6 -13.14 10.92 -7.16
C GLN A 6 -13.37 9.59 -7.87
N MET A 7 -14.51 9.43 -8.57
CA MET A 7 -14.82 8.23 -9.34
C MET A 7 -13.94 8.14 -10.60
N CYS A 8 -13.76 9.23 -11.35
CA CYS A 8 -12.89 9.26 -12.53
C CYS A 8 -11.40 9.04 -12.20
N ILE A 9 -10.90 9.55 -11.08
CA ILE A 9 -9.53 9.31 -10.62
C ILE A 9 -9.35 7.84 -10.20
N ARG A 10 -10.38 7.20 -9.69
CA ARG A 10 -10.37 5.81 -9.26
C ARG A 10 -10.38 4.81 -10.42
N ASP A 11 -10.94 5.21 -11.56
CA ASP A 11 -11.03 4.35 -12.75
C ASP A 11 -9.77 4.41 -13.63
N SER A 12 -8.93 5.43 -13.48
CA SER A 12 -7.74 5.64 -14.30
C SER A 12 -6.43 5.23 -13.63
N THR A 13 -6.39 5.11 -12.29
CA THR A 13 -5.19 4.69 -11.56
C THR A 13 -5.55 3.65 -10.51
N MET A 14 -4.80 2.54 -10.52
CA MET A 14 -4.92 1.50 -9.50
C MET A 14 -4.43 2.05 -8.17
N GLY A 15 -5.33 2.20 -7.19
CA GLY A 15 -5.00 2.75 -5.88
C GLY A 15 -4.33 1.73 -4.95
N VAL A 16 -3.82 2.21 -3.81
CA VAL A 16 -3.21 1.39 -2.74
C VAL A 16 -4.02 0.13 -2.39
N PRO A 17 -5.37 0.17 -2.26
CA PRO A 17 -6.15 -1.03 -1.95
C PRO A 17 -6.04 -2.14 -3.01
N TYR A 18 -5.87 -1.77 -4.29
CA TYR A 18 -5.66 -2.74 -5.37
C TYR A 18 -4.34 -3.50 -5.18
N TYR A 19 -3.24 -2.78 -4.99
CA TYR A 19 -1.92 -3.39 -4.79
C TYR A 19 -1.85 -4.20 -3.50
N MET A 20 -2.50 -3.74 -2.43
CA MET A 20 -2.66 -4.53 -1.19
C MET A 20 -3.43 -5.84 -1.44
N SER A 21 -4.49 -5.80 -2.22
CA SER A 21 -5.25 -7.00 -2.59
C SER A 21 -4.42 -7.98 -3.41
N GLN A 22 -3.65 -7.49 -4.38
CA GLN A 22 -2.74 -8.32 -5.18
C GLN A 22 -1.64 -8.95 -4.33
N MET A 23 -1.04 -8.17 -3.41
CA MET A 23 -0.04 -8.68 -2.48
C MET A 23 -0.63 -9.74 -1.54
N ASN A 24 -1.81 -9.51 -1.00
CA ASN A 24 -2.47 -10.49 -0.13
C ASN A 24 -2.81 -11.78 -0.89
N GLN A 25 -3.24 -11.68 -2.14
CA GLN A 25 -3.53 -12.85 -2.97
C GLN A 25 -2.23 -13.63 -3.28
N PHE A 26 -1.17 -12.93 -3.64
CA PHE A 26 0.15 -13.54 -3.83
C PHE A 26 0.60 -14.29 -2.58
N LEU A 27 0.55 -13.63 -1.44
CA LEU A 27 0.97 -14.16 -0.14
C LEU A 27 0.19 -15.43 0.23
N ARG A 28 -1.13 -15.43 0.06
CA ARG A 28 -1.99 -16.58 0.35
C ARG A 28 -1.62 -17.78 -0.51
N SER A 29 -1.42 -17.57 -1.82
CA SER A 29 -1.04 -18.64 -2.73
C SER A 29 0.35 -19.16 -2.43
N PHE A 30 1.32 -18.27 -2.16
CA PHE A 30 2.68 -18.65 -1.80
C PHE A 30 2.72 -19.45 -0.49
N CYS A 31 2.06 -18.94 0.57
CA CYS A 31 2.02 -19.61 1.86
C CYS A 31 1.31 -20.97 1.80
N SER A 32 0.24 -21.09 0.99
CA SER A 32 -0.44 -22.35 0.80
C SER A 32 0.48 -23.39 0.17
N LEU A 33 1.16 -23.04 -0.91
CA LEU A 33 2.10 -23.98 -1.58
C LEU A 33 3.30 -24.33 -0.70
N PHE A 34 3.84 -23.35 0.00
CA PHE A 34 4.96 -23.58 0.92
C PHE A 34 4.55 -24.52 2.06
N ASN A 35 3.42 -24.27 2.68
CA ASN A 35 2.89 -25.11 3.75
C ASN A 35 2.55 -26.51 3.25
N ASP A 36 2.02 -26.66 2.02
CA ASP A 36 1.71 -27.97 1.40
C ASP A 36 2.97 -28.82 1.19
N ILE A 37 4.12 -28.20 0.91
CA ILE A 37 5.41 -28.90 0.83
C ILE A 37 5.88 -29.28 2.24
N MET A 38 5.86 -28.34 3.18
CA MET A 38 6.29 -28.55 4.56
C MET A 38 5.49 -29.64 5.29
N LEU A 39 4.19 -29.73 5.06
CA LEU A 39 3.31 -30.74 5.64
C LEU A 39 3.61 -32.19 5.20
N LYS A 40 4.33 -32.34 4.07
CA LYS A 40 4.79 -33.66 3.60
C LYS A 40 6.13 -34.07 4.18
N GLY A 41 6.75 -33.16 4.94
CA GLY A 41 8.07 -33.35 5.50
C GLY A 41 8.07 -34.09 6.84
N GLN A 42 9.28 -34.34 7.29
CA GLN A 42 9.59 -34.77 8.64
C GLN A 42 10.75 -33.93 9.18
N ASP A 43 10.79 -33.79 10.49
CA ASP A 43 11.82 -33.05 11.20
C ASP A 43 13.14 -33.86 11.27
N LEU A 44 14.17 -33.29 11.89
CA LEU A 44 15.46 -33.94 12.05
C LEU A 44 15.40 -35.19 12.93
N ASP A 45 14.40 -35.29 13.80
CA ASP A 45 14.16 -36.45 14.69
C ASP A 45 13.32 -37.53 14.01
N GLY A 46 12.90 -37.33 12.75
CA GLY A 46 12.08 -38.27 11.98
C GLY A 46 10.58 -38.18 12.28
N ASN A 47 10.12 -37.18 13.05
CA ASN A 47 8.70 -36.98 13.30
C ASN A 47 8.04 -36.24 12.13
N ALA A 48 6.79 -36.57 11.84
CA ALA A 48 6.04 -35.89 10.81
C ALA A 48 5.76 -34.43 11.21
N THR A 49 5.89 -33.51 10.25
CA THR A 49 5.61 -32.07 10.45
C THR A 49 4.20 -31.67 9.98
N ASP A 50 3.27 -32.64 9.92
CA ASP A 50 1.91 -32.48 9.43
C ASP A 50 0.92 -31.87 10.45
N TYR A 51 1.42 -31.50 11.65
CA TYR A 51 0.61 -30.98 12.74
C TYR A 51 0.62 -29.45 12.87
N TYR A 52 1.39 -28.72 12.07
CA TYR A 52 1.43 -27.27 12.07
C TYR A 52 1.68 -26.70 10.67
N SER A 53 1.30 -25.46 10.45
CA SER A 53 1.64 -24.72 9.23
C SER A 53 2.84 -23.84 9.50
N PHE A 54 3.85 -23.88 8.63
CA PHE A 54 5.06 -23.06 8.79
C PHE A 54 4.75 -21.56 8.73
N PHE A 55 4.09 -21.15 7.65
CA PHE A 55 3.54 -19.79 7.57
C PHE A 55 2.13 -19.79 8.14
N THR A 56 1.91 -18.94 9.11
CA THR A 56 0.62 -18.69 9.74
C THR A 56 0.37 -17.20 9.87
N GLY A 57 -0.73 -16.80 10.47
CA GLY A 57 -1.03 -15.41 10.78
C GLY A 57 -1.49 -15.30 12.23
N ALA A 58 -1.18 -14.18 12.85
CA ALA A 58 -1.66 -13.87 14.18
C ALA A 58 -2.90 -12.97 14.11
N ASP A 59 -3.88 -13.26 14.97
CA ASP A 59 -5.01 -12.37 15.17
C ASP A 59 -4.54 -11.10 15.89
N GLN A 60 -4.83 -9.94 15.32
CA GLN A 60 -4.40 -8.66 15.88
C GLN A 60 -5.05 -8.32 17.22
N VAL A 61 -6.17 -8.95 17.56
CA VAL A 61 -6.92 -8.70 18.80
C VAL A 61 -6.55 -9.69 19.89
N THR A 62 -6.52 -10.99 19.55
CA THR A 62 -6.24 -12.06 20.54
C THR A 62 -4.77 -12.45 20.61
N GLY A 63 -3.99 -12.15 19.56
CA GLY A 63 -2.60 -12.61 19.43
C GLY A 63 -2.46 -14.11 19.15
N GLU A 64 -3.57 -14.82 18.96
CA GLU A 64 -3.57 -16.25 18.67
C GLU A 64 -3.20 -16.53 17.22
N GLU A 65 -2.45 -17.59 17.00
CA GLU A 65 -2.08 -18.04 15.66
C GLU A 65 -3.27 -18.72 14.97
N TYR A 66 -3.44 -18.43 13.68
CA TYR A 66 -4.46 -19.10 12.87
C TYR A 66 -4.02 -20.52 12.52
N VAL A 67 -4.94 -21.47 12.64
CA VAL A 67 -4.76 -22.80 12.07
C VAL A 67 -5.13 -22.73 10.58
N LEU A 68 -4.15 -22.99 9.71
CA LEU A 68 -4.30 -22.89 8.26
C LEU A 68 -4.23 -24.28 7.60
N GLY A 69 -5.02 -24.48 6.57
CA GLY A 69 -4.97 -25.68 5.77
C GLY A 69 -5.72 -26.87 6.37
N LYS A 70 -5.21 -28.07 6.13
CA LYS A 70 -5.82 -29.31 6.60
C LYS A 70 -5.76 -29.39 8.11
N SER A 71 -6.90 -29.61 8.73
CA SER A 71 -7.08 -29.75 10.16
C SER A 71 -6.11 -30.77 10.75
N ASP A 72 -5.38 -30.33 11.77
CA ASP A 72 -4.64 -31.21 12.63
C ASP A 72 -5.60 -31.96 13.58
N LYS A 73 -5.83 -33.22 13.29
CA LYS A 73 -6.66 -34.09 14.12
C LYS A 73 -6.08 -34.35 15.52
N ASN A 74 -4.79 -34.02 15.74
CA ASN A 74 -4.09 -34.34 16.98
C ASN A 74 -4.12 -33.24 18.04
N HIS A 75 -4.52 -32.01 17.69
CA HIS A 75 -4.58 -30.89 18.64
C HIS A 75 -5.98 -30.60 19.18
N GLY A 76 -6.94 -31.49 19.02
CA GLY A 76 -8.26 -31.37 19.64
C GLY A 76 -9.13 -30.23 19.10
N ASN A 77 -8.66 -29.49 18.15
CA ASN A 77 -9.38 -28.39 17.51
C ASN A 77 -10.04 -28.89 16.21
N THR A 78 -11.26 -29.34 16.35
CA THR A 78 -12.07 -29.95 15.28
C THR A 78 -12.61 -28.95 14.24
N THR A 79 -12.07 -27.75 14.17
CA THR A 79 -12.47 -26.78 13.17
C THR A 79 -11.72 -27.10 11.89
N ASP A 80 -12.41 -27.72 10.94
CA ASP A 80 -11.92 -27.97 9.60
C ASP A 80 -11.65 -26.62 8.91
N CYS A 81 -10.43 -26.16 9.07
CA CYS A 81 -9.96 -24.91 8.46
C CYS A 81 -9.56 -25.18 7.01
N GLY A 82 -10.52 -25.48 6.14
CA GLY A 82 -10.29 -25.73 4.72
C GLY A 82 -9.47 -24.64 4.03
N ALA A 83 -9.27 -24.76 2.73
CA ALA A 83 -8.53 -23.77 1.91
C ALA A 83 -8.98 -22.31 2.14
N SER A 84 -10.21 -22.10 2.60
CA SER A 84 -10.75 -20.79 2.96
C SER A 84 -10.06 -20.14 4.16
N SER A 85 -9.37 -20.89 5.01
CA SER A 85 -8.64 -20.33 6.16
C SER A 85 -7.52 -19.37 5.73
N TYR A 86 -6.91 -19.59 4.57
CA TYR A 86 -5.89 -18.70 4.03
C TYR A 86 -6.42 -17.29 3.69
N TYR A 87 -7.73 -17.08 3.54
CA TYR A 87 -8.30 -15.74 3.34
C TYR A 87 -8.10 -14.80 4.53
N LYS A 88 -7.88 -15.33 5.73
CA LYS A 88 -7.54 -14.53 6.91
C LYS A 88 -6.11 -13.99 6.85
N LEU A 89 -5.26 -14.58 6.02
CA LEU A 89 -3.87 -14.18 5.89
C LEU A 89 -3.75 -12.89 5.05
N THR A 90 -3.00 -11.94 5.58
CA THR A 90 -2.69 -10.65 4.95
C THR A 90 -1.20 -10.34 5.12
N ALA A 91 -0.69 -9.40 4.32
CA ALA A 91 0.69 -8.97 4.43
C ALA A 91 1.03 -8.31 5.79
N SER A 92 0.03 -7.89 6.55
CA SER A 92 0.23 -7.26 7.85
C SER A 92 0.19 -8.24 9.03
N ASN A 93 -0.39 -9.44 8.88
CA ASN A 93 -0.56 -10.39 9.99
C ASN A 93 0.19 -11.71 9.79
N ILE A 94 0.92 -11.86 8.67
CA ILE A 94 1.71 -13.06 8.44
C ILE A 94 2.83 -13.19 9.47
N CYS A 95 2.99 -14.39 9.99
CA CYS A 95 4.10 -14.76 10.87
C CYS A 95 4.54 -16.22 10.63
N VAL A 96 5.68 -16.57 11.16
CA VAL A 96 6.14 -17.96 11.22
C VAL A 96 5.56 -18.59 12.48
N SER A 97 5.18 -19.86 12.41
CA SER A 97 4.63 -20.58 13.55
C SER A 97 5.57 -20.53 14.76
N SER A 98 5.00 -20.29 15.93
CA SER A 98 5.71 -20.25 17.20
C SER A 98 6.40 -21.58 17.53
N ILE A 99 5.93 -22.68 16.95
CA ILE A 99 6.54 -24.00 17.10
C ILE A 99 7.96 -24.01 16.53
N CYS A 100 8.12 -23.52 15.29
CA CYS A 100 9.44 -23.42 14.64
C CYS A 100 10.33 -22.33 15.26
N VAL A 101 9.73 -21.25 15.76
CA VAL A 101 10.49 -20.16 16.40
C VAL A 101 11.07 -20.61 17.73
N LYS A 102 10.33 -21.42 18.49
CA LYS A 102 10.78 -21.97 19.80
C LYS A 102 11.80 -23.07 19.63
N ASP A 103 11.63 -23.91 18.62
CA ASP A 103 12.47 -25.09 18.39
C ASP A 103 12.70 -25.29 16.89
N SER A 104 13.88 -24.92 16.42
CA SER A 104 14.28 -25.04 15.02
C SER A 104 14.45 -26.49 14.56
N SER A 105 14.59 -27.46 15.48
CA SER A 105 14.68 -28.89 15.15
C SER A 105 13.37 -29.44 14.57
N LYS A 106 12.24 -28.74 14.84
CA LYS A 106 10.91 -29.07 14.31
C LYS A 106 10.70 -28.67 12.85
N LEU A 107 11.68 -28.02 12.23
CA LEU A 107 11.60 -27.66 10.82
C LEU A 107 11.69 -28.90 9.94
N ALA A 108 10.78 -29.02 8.94
CA ALA A 108 10.86 -30.11 7.98
C ALA A 108 12.16 -30.02 7.18
N ALA A 109 12.98 -31.05 7.29
CA ALA A 109 14.27 -31.15 6.61
C ALA A 109 14.25 -32.07 5.39
N GLN A 110 13.39 -33.12 5.40
CA GLN A 110 13.30 -34.15 4.39
C GLN A 110 11.85 -34.61 4.20
N TYR A 111 11.54 -35.30 3.10
CA TYR A 111 10.22 -35.90 2.91
C TYR A 111 10.05 -37.16 3.74
N LYS A 112 8.85 -37.37 4.30
CA LYS A 112 8.47 -38.57 5.05
C LYS A 112 8.47 -39.83 4.21
N ALA A 113 8.18 -39.70 2.91
CA ALA A 113 8.11 -40.82 1.98
C ALA A 113 9.44 -41.12 1.25
N ASP A 114 10.52 -40.42 1.62
CA ASP A 114 11.82 -40.63 0.97
C ASP A 114 12.44 -41.89 1.51
N THR A 115 12.45 -42.93 0.66
CA THR A 115 13.04 -44.24 0.99
C THR A 115 14.54 -44.31 0.62
N GLU A 116 15.09 -43.22 0.10
CA GLU A 116 16.52 -43.18 -0.25
C GLU A 116 17.35 -42.97 1.01
N GLU A 117 18.12 -43.98 1.34
CA GLU A 117 19.12 -43.94 2.41
C GLU A 117 20.36 -43.19 1.91
N GLY A 118 20.71 -42.05 2.55
CA GLY A 118 21.93 -41.31 2.23
C GLY A 118 21.92 -39.87 2.65
N VAL A 119 23.04 -39.18 2.41
CA VAL A 119 23.29 -37.79 2.72
C VAL A 119 22.46 -36.83 1.84
N ASP A 120 21.83 -37.35 0.78
CA ASP A 120 21.22 -36.58 -0.30
C ASP A 120 19.71 -36.33 -0.11
N LYS A 121 19.21 -36.33 1.14
CA LYS A 121 17.78 -36.04 1.45
C LYS A 121 17.43 -34.54 1.36
N TYR A 122 17.83 -33.90 0.28
CA TYR A 122 17.62 -32.43 0.10
C TYR A 122 16.41 -32.10 -0.78
N LYS A 123 15.66 -33.10 -1.25
CA LYS A 123 14.58 -32.92 -2.23
C LYS A 123 13.48 -31.94 -1.75
N LEU A 124 13.14 -31.95 -0.45
CA LEU A 124 12.19 -31.02 0.12
C LEU A 124 12.70 -29.58 0.02
N VAL A 125 13.97 -29.35 0.33
CA VAL A 125 14.59 -28.02 0.25
C VAL A 125 14.72 -27.58 -1.20
N GLU A 126 15.03 -28.50 -2.12
CA GLU A 126 15.04 -28.24 -3.56
C GLU A 126 13.66 -27.82 -4.06
N ASP A 127 12.59 -28.52 -3.67
CA ASP A 127 11.23 -28.18 -4.06
C ASP A 127 10.77 -26.83 -3.48
N LEU A 128 11.19 -26.50 -2.25
CA LEU A 128 10.99 -25.15 -1.69
C LEU A 128 11.74 -24.07 -2.49
N ALA A 129 12.97 -24.35 -2.93
CA ALA A 129 13.75 -23.44 -3.76
C ALA A 129 13.11 -23.24 -5.15
N LYS A 130 12.51 -24.30 -5.72
CA LYS A 130 11.78 -24.24 -7.00
C LYS A 130 10.52 -23.36 -6.94
N LEU A 131 9.89 -23.18 -5.76
CA LEU A 131 8.76 -22.25 -5.60
C LEU A 131 9.09 -20.83 -6.07
N LYS A 132 10.36 -20.41 -5.98
CA LYS A 132 10.79 -19.10 -6.43
C LYS A 132 10.77 -18.95 -7.96
N SER A 133 11.17 -19.99 -8.70
CA SER A 133 11.47 -19.91 -10.12
C SER A 133 10.53 -20.69 -11.02
N ASP A 134 10.16 -21.91 -10.64
CA ASP A 134 9.52 -22.87 -11.53
C ASP A 134 7.99 -22.92 -11.38
N THR A 135 7.46 -22.45 -10.25
CA THR A 135 6.02 -22.54 -9.98
C THR A 135 5.28 -21.34 -10.55
N VAL A 136 4.31 -21.59 -11.41
CA VAL A 136 3.38 -20.57 -11.91
C VAL A 136 2.37 -20.25 -10.82
N LEU A 137 2.60 -19.19 -10.08
CA LEU A 137 1.74 -18.75 -8.97
C LEU A 137 0.62 -17.81 -9.42
N PHE A 138 0.86 -17.04 -10.49
CA PHE A 138 -0.05 -16.02 -11.01
C PHE A 138 0.09 -15.84 -12.52
N ARG A 139 -0.75 -14.94 -13.10
CA ARG A 139 -0.74 -14.59 -14.53
C ARG A 139 0.64 -14.17 -15.08
N ALA A 140 1.54 -13.66 -14.23
CA ALA A 140 2.87 -13.22 -14.60
C ALA A 140 3.94 -14.35 -14.51
N GLY A 141 3.55 -15.58 -14.21
CA GLY A 141 4.46 -16.71 -14.10
C GLY A 141 4.93 -16.97 -12.67
N ASN A 142 6.24 -16.92 -12.45
CA ASN A 142 6.83 -17.24 -11.15
C ASN A 142 6.69 -16.09 -10.12
N ALA A 143 6.96 -16.39 -8.83
CA ALA A 143 6.87 -15.46 -7.72
C ALA A 143 7.72 -14.18 -7.94
N SER A 144 8.94 -14.33 -8.44
CA SER A 144 9.84 -13.22 -8.73
C SER A 144 9.30 -12.33 -9.87
N GLY A 145 8.75 -12.94 -10.92
CA GLY A 145 8.14 -12.24 -12.04
C GLY A 145 6.93 -11.41 -11.61
N PHE A 146 6.07 -12.01 -10.81
CA PHE A 146 4.90 -11.30 -10.28
C PHE A 146 5.27 -10.05 -9.46
N LEU A 147 6.23 -10.19 -8.53
CA LEU A 147 6.70 -9.06 -7.71
C LEU A 147 7.35 -7.97 -8.56
N LYS A 148 8.13 -8.35 -9.59
CA LYS A 148 8.73 -7.39 -10.52
C LYS A 148 7.66 -6.62 -11.32
N CYS A 149 6.64 -7.32 -11.84
CA CYS A 149 5.53 -6.68 -12.54
C CYS A 149 4.79 -5.69 -11.63
N MET A 150 4.48 -6.10 -10.40
CA MET A 150 3.78 -5.24 -9.43
C MET A 150 4.60 -3.98 -9.09
N ILE A 151 5.92 -4.11 -8.87
CA ILE A 151 6.80 -2.96 -8.61
C ILE A 151 6.86 -2.05 -9.84
N SER A 152 6.92 -2.62 -11.05
CA SER A 152 6.92 -1.84 -12.29
C SER A 152 5.62 -1.05 -12.45
N ASP A 153 4.47 -1.68 -12.21
CA ASP A 153 3.16 -1.02 -12.29
C ASP A 153 3.04 0.13 -11.28
N ILE A 154 3.45 -0.11 -10.02
CA ILE A 154 3.49 0.94 -8.98
C ILE A 154 4.40 2.10 -9.39
N SER A 155 5.55 1.80 -9.99
CA SER A 155 6.49 2.83 -10.46
C SER A 155 5.90 3.69 -11.56
N ILE A 156 5.22 3.08 -12.54
CA ILE A 156 4.54 3.80 -13.63
C ILE A 156 3.41 4.66 -13.07
N ASP A 157 2.57 4.14 -12.20
CA ASP A 157 1.46 4.87 -11.58
C ASP A 157 1.97 6.04 -10.73
N THR A 158 3.08 5.85 -10.00
CA THR A 158 3.71 6.91 -9.21
C THR A 158 4.26 8.01 -10.10
N GLN A 159 4.95 7.66 -11.19
CA GLN A 159 5.47 8.64 -12.14
C GLN A 159 4.33 9.43 -12.79
N GLN A 160 3.27 8.77 -13.21
CA GLN A 160 2.10 9.40 -13.81
C GLN A 160 1.40 10.35 -12.81
N SER A 161 1.24 9.92 -11.56
CA SER A 161 0.66 10.75 -10.50
C SER A 161 1.50 12.00 -10.22
N THR A 162 2.84 11.87 -10.25
CA THR A 162 3.77 13.00 -10.08
C THR A 162 3.62 14.00 -11.22
N ILE A 163 3.54 13.53 -12.48
CA ILE A 163 3.33 14.39 -13.66
C ILE A 163 1.99 15.14 -13.54
N PHE A 164 0.92 14.45 -13.17
CA PHE A 164 -0.38 15.09 -12.96
C PHE A 164 -0.35 16.12 -11.84
N SER A 165 0.29 15.82 -10.71
CA SER A 165 0.43 16.74 -9.59
C SER A 165 1.13 18.03 -10.02
N ASN A 166 2.26 17.91 -10.73
CA ASN A 166 3.00 19.06 -11.26
C ASN A 166 2.17 19.88 -12.26
N ASN A 167 1.45 19.21 -13.16
CA ASN A 167 0.58 19.89 -14.13
C ASN A 167 -0.55 20.67 -13.44
N TYR A 168 -1.19 20.07 -12.42
CA TYR A 168 -2.23 20.76 -11.67
C TYR A 168 -1.69 21.95 -10.87
N THR A 169 -0.50 21.84 -10.30
CA THR A 169 0.17 22.97 -9.62
C THR A 169 0.45 24.11 -10.60
N ASN A 170 0.94 23.80 -11.80
CA ASN A 170 1.17 24.81 -12.84
C ASN A 170 -0.13 25.47 -13.31
N ILE A 171 -1.20 24.69 -13.51
CA ILE A 171 -2.52 25.21 -13.88
C ILE A 171 -3.07 26.09 -12.75
N GLN A 172 -2.92 25.70 -11.50
CA GLN A 172 -3.34 26.51 -10.37
C GLN A 172 -2.61 27.86 -10.34
N ALA A 173 -1.29 27.87 -10.49
CA ALA A 173 -0.49 29.09 -10.54
C ALA A 173 -0.91 30.00 -11.70
N ALA A 174 -1.16 29.43 -12.90
CA ALA A 174 -1.64 30.17 -14.05
C ALA A 174 -3.03 30.78 -13.81
N LEU A 175 -3.94 30.04 -13.20
CA LEU A 175 -5.27 30.52 -12.84
C LEU A 175 -5.22 31.63 -11.78
N GLU A 176 -4.34 31.52 -10.78
CA GLU A 176 -4.12 32.59 -9.79
C GLU A 176 -3.58 33.85 -10.44
N THR A 177 -2.58 33.74 -11.32
CA THR A 177 -2.05 34.87 -12.08
C THR A 177 -3.14 35.53 -12.94
N GLN A 178 -3.94 34.72 -13.63
CA GLN A 178 -5.06 35.24 -14.45
C GLN A 178 -6.14 35.89 -13.57
N ARG A 179 -6.45 35.32 -12.41
CA ARG A 179 -7.38 35.93 -11.46
C ARG A 179 -6.86 37.28 -10.94
N MET A 180 -5.58 37.35 -10.59
CA MET A 180 -4.92 38.58 -10.17
C MET A 180 -4.95 39.64 -11.26
N SER A 181 -4.73 39.25 -12.53
CA SER A 181 -4.80 40.17 -13.68
C SER A 181 -6.19 40.76 -13.92
N VAL A 182 -7.27 40.04 -13.56
CA VAL A 182 -8.66 40.51 -13.81
C VAL A 182 -9.26 41.21 -12.60
N SER A 183 -8.95 40.75 -11.38
CA SER A 183 -9.57 41.26 -10.16
C SER A 183 -8.56 41.54 -9.01
N GLY A 184 -7.29 41.52 -9.33
CA GLY A 184 -6.25 41.89 -8.38
C GLY A 184 -6.23 43.41 -8.18
N VAL A 185 -6.00 43.82 -6.97
CA VAL A 185 -5.75 45.21 -6.61
C VAL A 185 -4.24 45.36 -6.48
N ASP A 186 -3.67 46.28 -7.24
CA ASP A 186 -2.27 46.66 -7.10
C ASP A 186 -2.16 47.64 -5.91
N GLU A 187 -1.50 47.21 -4.85
CA GLU A 187 -1.36 48.01 -3.63
C GLU A 187 -0.67 49.36 -3.85
N ASP A 188 0.27 49.41 -4.81
CA ASP A 188 0.99 50.62 -5.16
C ASP A 188 0.08 51.62 -5.93
N GLU A 189 -0.78 51.12 -6.81
CA GLU A 189 -1.76 51.94 -7.53
C GLU A 189 -2.82 52.48 -6.60
N GLU A 190 -3.35 51.66 -5.73
CA GLU A 190 -4.32 52.09 -4.69
C GLU A 190 -3.70 53.11 -3.72
N ALA A 191 -2.44 52.94 -3.32
CA ALA A 191 -1.73 53.90 -2.49
C ALA A 191 -1.57 55.27 -3.17
N LEU A 192 -1.22 55.29 -4.48
CA LEU A 192 -1.14 56.48 -5.27
C LEU A 192 -2.50 57.19 -5.44
N ASP A 193 -3.55 56.42 -5.63
CA ASP A 193 -4.90 57.00 -5.74
C ASP A 193 -5.39 57.54 -4.40
N LEU A 194 -5.08 56.87 -3.30
CA LEU A 194 -5.35 57.38 -1.94
C LEU A 194 -4.65 58.72 -1.70
N ILE A 195 -3.39 58.88 -2.09
CA ILE A 195 -2.66 60.16 -2.00
C ILE A 195 -3.28 61.23 -2.86
N LYS A 196 -3.69 60.91 -4.13
CA LYS A 196 -4.40 61.85 -5.02
C LYS A 196 -5.70 62.31 -4.40
N PHE A 197 -6.53 61.43 -3.87
CA PHE A 197 -7.80 61.79 -3.24
C PHE A 197 -7.59 62.58 -1.97
N GLN A 198 -6.58 62.27 -1.16
CA GLN A 198 -6.24 63.03 0.01
C GLN A 198 -5.80 64.45 -0.33
N ASN A 199 -4.99 64.63 -1.37
CA ASN A 199 -4.60 65.95 -1.88
C ASN A 199 -5.79 66.72 -2.44
N ALA A 200 -6.68 66.08 -3.18
CA ALA A 200 -7.90 66.72 -3.71
C ALA A 200 -8.85 67.14 -2.55
N TYR A 201 -8.98 66.33 -1.54
CA TYR A 201 -9.76 66.67 -0.34
C TYR A 201 -9.18 67.90 0.39
N ASN A 202 -7.86 67.93 0.62
CA ASN A 202 -7.18 69.05 1.24
C ASN A 202 -7.30 70.35 0.44
N LEU A 203 -7.19 70.24 -0.90
CA LEU A 203 -7.35 71.39 -1.79
C LEU A 203 -8.79 71.89 -1.75
N SER A 204 -9.79 71.04 -1.78
CA SER A 204 -11.19 71.38 -1.70
C SER A 204 -11.53 72.06 -0.34
N SER A 205 -10.99 71.54 0.76
CA SER A 205 -11.13 72.13 2.10
C SER A 205 -10.53 73.54 2.16
N LYS A 206 -9.34 73.72 1.54
CA LYS A 206 -8.69 75.03 1.43
C LYS A 206 -9.52 76.02 0.61
N MET A 207 -10.09 75.57 -0.52
CA MET A 207 -11.00 76.40 -1.33
C MET A 207 -12.23 76.86 -0.58
N ILE A 208 -12.85 75.95 0.17
CA ILE A 208 -14.01 76.26 1.02
C ILE A 208 -13.62 77.30 2.10
N SER A 209 -12.46 77.19 2.74
CA SER A 209 -11.98 78.16 3.72
C SER A 209 -11.76 79.56 3.09
N VAL A 210 -11.17 79.63 1.94
CA VAL A 210 -10.93 80.86 1.20
C VAL A 210 -12.27 81.49 0.75
N MET A 211 -13.24 80.70 0.29
CA MET A 211 -14.57 81.20 -0.06
C MET A 211 -15.32 81.72 1.17
N ALA A 212 -15.21 81.10 2.32
CA ALA A 212 -15.77 81.57 3.54
C ALA A 212 -15.15 82.94 3.96
N GLU A 213 -13.84 83.13 3.88
CA GLU A 213 -13.17 84.40 4.12
C GLU A 213 -13.62 85.52 3.20
N VAL A 214 -13.91 85.18 1.91
CA VAL A 214 -14.41 86.15 0.93
C VAL A 214 -15.85 86.51 1.21
N TYR A 215 -16.62 85.56 1.73
CA TYR A 215 -18.05 85.82 2.02
C TYR A 215 -18.27 86.64 3.31
N ASP A 216 -17.35 86.51 4.29
CA ASP A 216 -17.37 87.22 5.53
C ASP A 216 -16.86 88.70 5.47
N LYS A 217 -16.33 89.09 4.26
CA LYS A 217 -15.96 90.51 3.95
C LYS A 217 -17.05 91.22 3.18
#